data_f72d83474a1ac54af64771e2aab1cecb
#
_entry.id   f72d83474a1ac54af64771e2aab1cecb
#
_cell.length_a   1.000
_cell.length_b   1.000
_cell.length_c   1.000
_cell.angle_alpha   90.00
_cell.angle_beta   90.00
_cell.angle_gamma   90.00
#
_symmetry.space_group_name_H-M   'P 1'
#
loop_
_entity.id
_entity.type
_entity.pdbx_description
1 polymer ?
#
loop_
_entity_poly.entity_id
_entity_poly.type
_entity_poly.pdbx_seq_one_letter_code
_entity_poly.pdbx_strand_id
1 'polypeptide(L)'
;MRWHALAIASALVVATQAHAADKKYGPGASDTEIKLGQTSPFSGPASAYSVIAKTQAAYFKMINEQGGVNGRKINLITLDDAYSPPKTVEQTRKLVEQEEVAVILNPLGTPTGLAVRKYLNDKKVPQLFVGAGATLWGDHERFPWSIGFQPSYQAETAVYAKYVLKNKPDAKIALFYQNDDAGKDYGNGFKKGLGPENTAKMVVAESTYESTDPTIDSQIVKLKASGANVLFMHAIPKQAAQAIRKIGEIGWKPDMFFLAATSTSVSSVLQPAGFDHSKGIISSYSFKDPNDPQWKDDKDVQAWHDFMKKYFPDGNRQDQLIVYGYVVAEATVQVFKQCGDDLTHENIMKQAANLDVTLPLMLPGIKLKTSPTDYFPIEAMRLQKFNGEIWELFGETIGND
;
A
#
# COMPACT_ATOMS: atom_id res chain seq x y z
N MET A 1 -35.91 -82.83 -4.38
CA MET A 1 -36.26 -81.57 -5.03
C MET A 1 -35.85 -80.37 -4.09
N ARG A 2 -34.76 -79.71 -4.38
CA ARG A 2 -34.28 -78.56 -3.60
C ARG A 2 -34.35 -77.34 -4.50
N TRP A 3 -35.16 -76.36 -4.15
CA TRP A 3 -35.31 -75.10 -4.84
C TRP A 3 -34.33 -74.13 -4.24
N HIS A 4 -33.45 -73.55 -5.07
CA HIS A 4 -32.53 -72.45 -4.69
C HIS A 4 -33.19 -71.15 -5.13
N ALA A 5 -33.53 -70.31 -4.18
CA ALA A 5 -33.99 -68.97 -4.44
C ALA A 5 -32.75 -68.06 -4.57
N LEU A 6 -32.57 -67.46 -5.75
CA LEU A 6 -31.59 -66.37 -5.98
C LEU A 6 -32.19 -65.02 -5.51
N ALA A 7 -31.59 -64.42 -4.52
CA ALA A 7 -31.90 -63.07 -4.12
C ALA A 7 -31.00 -62.11 -4.92
N ILE A 8 -31.61 -61.33 -5.81
CA ILE A 8 -30.92 -60.18 -6.52
C ILE A 8 -30.96 -58.96 -5.62
N ALA A 9 -29.79 -58.57 -5.08
CA ALA A 9 -29.63 -57.34 -4.35
C ALA A 9 -29.40 -56.20 -5.36
N SER A 10 -30.39 -55.34 -5.57
CA SER A 10 -30.27 -54.10 -6.35
C SER A 10 -29.61 -53.02 -5.51
N ALA A 11 -28.34 -52.72 -5.78
CA ALA A 11 -27.65 -51.59 -5.19
C ALA A 11 -28.13 -50.29 -5.86
N LEU A 12 -28.88 -49.49 -5.12
CA LEU A 12 -29.22 -48.09 -5.51
C LEU A 12 -27.97 -47.20 -5.38
N VAL A 13 -27.38 -46.87 -6.50
CA VAL A 13 -26.34 -45.82 -6.54
C VAL A 13 -27.07 -44.47 -6.46
N VAL A 14 -27.09 -43.86 -5.28
CA VAL A 14 -27.51 -42.46 -5.09
C VAL A 14 -26.38 -41.60 -5.61
N ALA A 15 -26.49 -41.13 -6.85
CA ALA A 15 -25.62 -40.08 -7.37
C ALA A 15 -26.02 -38.78 -6.67
N THR A 16 -25.22 -38.36 -5.68
CA THR A 16 -25.25 -37.01 -5.13
C THR A 16 -24.84 -36.06 -6.24
N GLN A 17 -25.81 -35.41 -6.89
CA GLN A 17 -25.54 -34.27 -7.75
C GLN A 17 -25.02 -33.16 -6.84
N ALA A 18 -23.70 -32.94 -6.82
CA ALA A 18 -23.13 -31.69 -6.33
C ALA A 18 -23.74 -30.60 -7.21
N HIS A 19 -24.64 -29.81 -6.63
CA HIS A 19 -25.07 -28.57 -7.27
C HIS A 19 -23.82 -27.69 -7.38
N ALA A 20 -23.29 -27.56 -8.60
CA ALA A 20 -22.35 -26.49 -8.89
C ALA A 20 -23.08 -25.19 -8.57
N ALA A 21 -22.55 -24.37 -7.66
CA ALA A 21 -23.10 -23.07 -7.39
C ALA A 21 -23.19 -22.28 -8.71
N ASP A 22 -24.33 -21.65 -8.96
CA ASP A 22 -24.51 -20.86 -10.18
C ASP A 22 -23.41 -19.77 -10.25
N LYS A 23 -22.59 -19.85 -11.31
CA LYS A 23 -21.56 -18.88 -11.57
C LYS A 23 -22.18 -17.51 -11.86
N LYS A 24 -21.65 -16.46 -11.19
CA LYS A 24 -22.13 -15.08 -11.36
C LYS A 24 -20.96 -14.18 -11.73
N TYR A 25 -21.10 -13.50 -12.84
CA TYR A 25 -20.05 -12.61 -13.34
C TYR A 25 -20.56 -11.17 -13.48
N GLY A 26 -19.77 -10.24 -12.96
CA GLY A 26 -19.84 -8.82 -13.29
C GLY A 26 -18.99 -8.50 -14.54
N PRO A 27 -18.91 -7.22 -14.93
CA PRO A 27 -17.97 -6.77 -15.95
C PRO A 27 -16.54 -7.25 -15.64
N GLY A 28 -15.76 -7.57 -16.66
CA GLY A 28 -14.36 -7.99 -16.54
C GLY A 28 -14.12 -9.40 -15.98
N ALA A 29 -15.17 -10.17 -15.70
CA ALA A 29 -15.03 -11.54 -15.20
C ALA A 29 -15.66 -12.56 -16.15
N SER A 30 -15.06 -13.75 -16.23
CA SER A 30 -15.53 -14.88 -17.05
C SER A 30 -15.12 -16.21 -16.42
N ASP A 31 -15.41 -17.33 -17.12
CA ASP A 31 -14.95 -18.67 -16.72
C ASP A 31 -13.42 -18.81 -16.72
N THR A 32 -12.70 -18.00 -17.49
CA THR A 32 -11.27 -18.17 -17.75
C THR A 32 -10.42 -16.98 -17.38
N GLU A 33 -11.02 -15.79 -17.13
CA GLU A 33 -10.30 -14.55 -16.96
C GLU A 33 -10.97 -13.63 -15.93
N ILE A 34 -10.13 -12.86 -15.23
CA ILE A 34 -10.50 -11.70 -14.40
C ILE A 34 -9.66 -10.52 -14.88
N LYS A 35 -10.30 -9.51 -15.49
CA LYS A 35 -9.65 -8.27 -15.93
C LYS A 35 -9.59 -7.25 -14.81
N LEU A 36 -8.40 -6.79 -14.47
CA LEU A 36 -8.15 -5.72 -13.50
C LEU A 36 -7.66 -4.48 -14.23
N GLY A 37 -8.21 -3.33 -13.92
CA GLY A 37 -7.72 -2.04 -14.38
C GLY A 37 -6.82 -1.40 -13.34
N GLN A 38 -5.79 -0.66 -13.79
CA GLN A 38 -4.90 0.06 -12.90
C GLN A 38 -4.45 1.37 -13.53
N THR A 39 -4.44 2.45 -12.76
CA THR A 39 -3.70 3.68 -13.09
C THR A 39 -2.46 3.76 -12.21
N SER A 40 -1.32 4.09 -12.80
CA SER A 40 -0.04 4.19 -12.10
C SER A 40 0.86 5.22 -12.78
N PRO A 41 1.70 5.99 -12.05
CA PRO A 41 2.58 6.99 -12.64
C PRO A 41 3.83 6.32 -13.25
N PHE A 42 3.76 5.91 -14.52
CA PHE A 42 4.94 5.45 -15.27
C PHE A 42 5.80 6.62 -15.76
N SER A 43 5.24 7.82 -15.78
CA SER A 43 5.91 9.07 -16.11
C SER A 43 5.64 10.13 -15.04
N GLY A 44 6.26 11.31 -15.17
CA GLY A 44 6.04 12.44 -14.26
C GLY A 44 6.81 12.35 -12.94
N PRO A 45 6.51 13.25 -11.98
CA PRO A 45 7.31 13.44 -10.75
C PRO A 45 7.27 12.25 -9.78
N ALA A 46 6.23 11.42 -9.84
CA ALA A 46 6.05 10.25 -8.99
C ALA A 46 6.40 8.92 -9.69
N SER A 47 7.09 8.96 -10.84
CA SER A 47 7.34 7.79 -11.68
C SER A 47 8.12 6.65 -10.99
N ALA A 48 8.86 6.94 -9.93
CA ALA A 48 9.52 5.92 -9.11
C ALA A 48 8.52 4.91 -8.51
N TYR A 49 7.28 5.31 -8.24
CA TYR A 49 6.24 4.41 -7.75
C TYR A 49 5.75 3.39 -8.79
N SER A 50 6.09 3.55 -10.08
CA SER A 50 5.73 2.57 -11.12
C SER A 50 6.24 1.15 -10.83
N VAL A 51 7.26 1.01 -9.99
CA VAL A 51 7.79 -0.28 -9.56
C VAL A 51 6.73 -1.13 -8.85
N ILE A 52 5.76 -0.51 -8.17
CA ILE A 52 4.64 -1.18 -7.51
C ILE A 52 3.78 -1.93 -8.56
N ALA A 53 3.34 -1.21 -9.60
CA ALA A 53 2.53 -1.79 -10.68
C ALA A 53 3.30 -2.89 -11.45
N LYS A 54 4.59 -2.68 -11.70
CA LYS A 54 5.47 -3.68 -12.34
C LYS A 54 5.57 -4.96 -11.49
N THR A 55 5.69 -4.81 -10.18
CA THR A 55 5.74 -5.95 -9.25
C THR A 55 4.42 -6.72 -9.24
N GLN A 56 3.29 -6.01 -9.22
CA GLN A 56 1.96 -6.62 -9.28
C GLN A 56 1.76 -7.41 -10.57
N ALA A 57 2.16 -6.85 -11.72
CA ALA A 57 2.11 -7.55 -13.01
C ALA A 57 2.97 -8.83 -13.00
N ALA A 58 4.17 -8.77 -12.43
CA ALA A 58 5.05 -9.93 -12.29
C ALA A 58 4.45 -10.99 -11.35
N TYR A 59 3.80 -10.56 -10.26
CA TYR A 59 3.13 -11.46 -9.33
C TYR A 59 1.94 -12.18 -10.00
N PHE A 60 1.08 -11.45 -10.71
CA PHE A 60 -0.04 -12.07 -11.42
C PHE A 60 0.42 -12.99 -12.55
N LYS A 61 1.56 -12.69 -13.21
CA LYS A 61 2.18 -13.64 -14.14
C LYS A 61 2.53 -14.96 -13.44
N MET A 62 3.14 -14.89 -12.25
CA MET A 62 3.45 -16.09 -11.44
C MET A 62 2.18 -16.89 -11.11
N ILE A 63 1.13 -16.21 -10.63
CA ILE A 63 -0.15 -16.85 -10.31
C ILE A 63 -0.77 -17.51 -11.55
N ASN A 64 -0.73 -16.84 -12.69
CA ASN A 64 -1.26 -17.37 -13.95
C ASN A 64 -0.52 -18.60 -14.45
N GLU A 65 0.79 -18.71 -14.25
CA GLU A 65 1.58 -19.91 -14.55
C GLU A 65 1.23 -21.08 -13.61
N GLN A 66 0.75 -20.78 -12.40
CA GLN A 66 0.29 -21.77 -11.41
C GLN A 66 -1.19 -22.19 -11.59
N GLY A 67 -1.86 -21.74 -12.66
CA GLY A 67 -3.26 -22.08 -12.94
C GLY A 67 -4.27 -20.97 -12.66
N GLY A 68 -3.80 -19.79 -12.25
CA GLY A 68 -4.66 -18.63 -11.94
C GLY A 68 -5.37 -18.73 -10.60
N VAL A 69 -6.45 -17.99 -10.44
CA VAL A 69 -7.30 -17.97 -9.25
C VAL A 69 -8.60 -18.69 -9.54
N ASN A 70 -8.87 -19.78 -8.84
CA ASN A 70 -10.04 -20.63 -9.08
C ASN A 70 -10.18 -21.01 -10.58
N GLY A 71 -9.04 -21.30 -11.26
CA GLY A 71 -8.97 -21.65 -12.68
C GLY A 71 -9.02 -20.47 -13.65
N ARG A 72 -9.08 -19.21 -13.17
CA ARG A 72 -9.16 -18.01 -14.00
C ARG A 72 -7.83 -17.26 -13.98
N LYS A 73 -7.37 -16.82 -15.15
CA LYS A 73 -6.17 -15.98 -15.27
C LYS A 73 -6.49 -14.53 -14.90
N ILE A 74 -5.57 -13.87 -14.22
CA ILE A 74 -5.64 -12.44 -13.96
C ILE A 74 -5.00 -11.70 -15.13
N ASN A 75 -5.75 -10.77 -15.71
CA ASN A 75 -5.30 -9.85 -16.75
C ASN A 75 -5.26 -8.43 -16.19
N LEU A 76 -4.06 -7.92 -15.90
CA LEU A 76 -3.86 -6.56 -15.39
C LEU A 76 -3.59 -5.60 -16.54
N ILE A 77 -4.52 -4.67 -16.76
CA ILE A 77 -4.41 -3.57 -17.73
C ILE A 77 -3.99 -2.31 -16.98
N THR A 78 -2.74 -1.89 -17.17
CA THR A 78 -2.17 -0.72 -16.48
C THR A 78 -2.00 0.45 -17.45
N LEU A 79 -2.50 1.63 -17.05
CA LEU A 79 -2.39 2.86 -17.84
C LEU A 79 -1.61 3.94 -17.06
N ASP A 80 -0.75 4.69 -17.79
CA ASP A 80 0.03 5.78 -17.22
C ASP A 80 -0.84 7.01 -16.94
N ASP A 81 -0.90 7.46 -15.70
CA ASP A 81 -1.59 8.69 -15.31
C ASP A 81 -0.64 9.85 -14.98
N ALA A 82 0.67 9.65 -15.02
CA ALA A 82 1.71 10.63 -14.71
C ALA A 82 1.53 11.33 -13.34
N TYR A 83 0.80 10.71 -12.40
CA TYR A 83 0.39 11.31 -11.11
C TYR A 83 -0.45 12.59 -11.31
N SER A 84 -1.21 12.66 -12.37
CA SER A 84 -2.06 13.80 -12.76
C SER A 84 -3.54 13.46 -12.57
N PRO A 85 -4.27 14.09 -11.63
CA PRO A 85 -5.68 13.81 -11.40
C PRO A 85 -6.55 13.89 -12.67
N PRO A 86 -6.41 14.87 -13.57
CA PRO A 86 -7.15 14.89 -14.84
C PRO A 86 -6.87 13.68 -15.71
N LYS A 87 -5.59 13.26 -15.83
CA LYS A 87 -5.20 12.09 -16.60
C LYS A 87 -5.67 10.79 -15.94
N THR A 88 -5.67 10.73 -14.60
CA THR A 88 -6.25 9.59 -13.87
C THR A 88 -7.73 9.42 -14.19
N VAL A 89 -8.49 10.51 -14.26
CA VAL A 89 -9.92 10.48 -14.66
C VAL A 89 -10.08 9.92 -16.07
N GLU A 90 -9.30 10.40 -17.04
CA GLU A 90 -9.32 9.92 -18.43
C GLU A 90 -9.03 8.41 -18.51
N GLN A 91 -7.91 7.97 -17.90
CA GLN A 91 -7.49 6.58 -17.96
C GLN A 91 -8.45 5.64 -17.19
N THR A 92 -8.99 6.10 -16.06
CA THR A 92 -9.97 5.31 -15.30
C THR A 92 -11.26 5.11 -16.09
N ARG A 93 -11.76 6.17 -16.79
CA ARG A 93 -12.93 6.03 -17.66
C ARG A 93 -12.69 5.03 -18.78
N LYS A 94 -11.51 5.04 -19.39
CA LYS A 94 -11.13 4.08 -20.42
C LYS A 94 -11.16 2.64 -19.88
N LEU A 95 -10.58 2.42 -18.69
CA LEU A 95 -10.58 1.10 -18.05
C LEU A 95 -11.99 0.61 -17.73
N VAL A 96 -12.88 1.50 -17.27
CA VAL A 96 -14.25 1.13 -16.87
C VAL A 96 -15.18 1.01 -18.08
N GLU A 97 -15.12 1.97 -19.02
CA GLU A 97 -16.14 2.10 -20.10
C GLU A 97 -15.75 1.37 -21.39
N GLN A 98 -14.45 1.13 -21.63
CA GLN A 98 -13.98 0.45 -22.85
C GLN A 98 -13.41 -0.95 -22.57
N GLU A 99 -12.59 -1.08 -21.51
CA GLU A 99 -11.99 -2.36 -21.14
C GLU A 99 -12.93 -3.20 -20.26
N GLU A 100 -13.96 -2.58 -19.65
CA GLU A 100 -14.94 -3.22 -18.77
C GLU A 100 -14.29 -4.05 -17.68
N VAL A 101 -13.36 -3.45 -16.91
CA VAL A 101 -12.60 -4.15 -15.86
C VAL A 101 -13.46 -4.47 -14.64
N ALA A 102 -13.14 -5.55 -13.95
CA ALA A 102 -13.84 -5.98 -12.74
C ALA A 102 -13.57 -5.06 -11.54
N VAL A 103 -12.39 -4.47 -11.46
CA VAL A 103 -12.00 -3.52 -10.41
C VAL A 103 -10.99 -2.52 -10.95
N ILE A 104 -10.87 -1.36 -10.29
CA ILE A 104 -9.68 -0.50 -10.37
C ILE A 104 -8.78 -0.87 -9.20
N LEU A 105 -7.67 -1.55 -9.49
CA LEU A 105 -6.75 -2.08 -8.50
C LEU A 105 -5.65 -1.08 -8.16
N ASN A 106 -5.45 -0.83 -6.88
CA ASN A 106 -4.31 -0.09 -6.33
C ASN A 106 -3.95 1.19 -7.10
N PRO A 107 -4.95 2.04 -7.48
CA PRO A 107 -4.65 3.32 -8.10
C PRO A 107 -3.77 4.12 -7.14
N LEU A 108 -2.66 4.67 -7.64
CA LEU A 108 -1.65 5.24 -6.77
C LEU A 108 -1.93 6.70 -6.43
N GLY A 109 -1.91 7.00 -5.13
CA GLY A 109 -1.91 8.34 -4.58
C GLY A 109 -3.28 8.86 -4.14
N THR A 110 -3.26 9.76 -3.15
CA THR A 110 -4.48 10.37 -2.63
C THR A 110 -5.13 11.31 -3.64
N PRO A 111 -4.44 12.29 -4.27
CA PRO A 111 -5.08 13.23 -5.18
C PRO A 111 -5.64 12.54 -6.44
N THR A 112 -4.94 11.57 -6.97
CA THR A 112 -5.34 10.78 -8.15
C THR A 112 -6.52 9.88 -7.82
N GLY A 113 -6.46 9.13 -6.71
CA GLY A 113 -7.54 8.26 -6.26
C GLY A 113 -8.84 9.02 -5.94
N LEU A 114 -8.72 10.21 -5.33
CA LEU A 114 -9.87 11.08 -5.04
C LEU A 114 -10.56 11.59 -6.29
N ALA A 115 -9.80 11.91 -7.33
CA ALA A 115 -10.35 12.44 -8.57
C ALA A 115 -11.33 11.47 -9.25
N VAL A 116 -11.21 10.18 -8.99
CA VAL A 116 -12.06 9.12 -9.58
C VAL A 116 -13.02 8.48 -8.58
N ARG A 117 -12.86 8.74 -7.27
CA ARG A 117 -13.59 8.07 -6.20
C ARG A 117 -15.11 8.17 -6.37
N LYS A 118 -15.61 9.41 -6.58
CA LYS A 118 -17.04 9.62 -6.76
C LYS A 118 -17.58 8.90 -7.99
N TYR A 119 -16.88 9.00 -9.12
CA TYR A 119 -17.27 8.32 -10.35
C TYR A 119 -17.35 6.81 -10.18
N LEU A 120 -16.34 6.18 -9.56
CA LEU A 120 -16.30 4.74 -9.32
C LEU A 120 -17.41 4.31 -8.36
N ASN A 121 -17.69 5.08 -7.29
CA ASN A 121 -18.76 4.80 -6.37
C ASN A 121 -20.15 4.92 -7.03
N ASP A 122 -20.40 5.96 -7.84
CA ASP A 122 -21.64 6.12 -8.59
C ASP A 122 -21.87 4.97 -9.60
N LYS A 123 -20.80 4.46 -10.22
CA LYS A 123 -20.82 3.32 -11.14
C LYS A 123 -20.80 1.96 -10.45
N LYS A 124 -20.63 1.91 -9.12
CA LYS A 124 -20.46 0.69 -8.34
C LYS A 124 -19.32 -0.19 -8.83
N VAL A 125 -18.22 0.43 -9.25
CA VAL A 125 -16.98 -0.25 -9.65
C VAL A 125 -16.02 -0.23 -8.45
N PRO A 126 -15.52 -1.38 -7.98
CA PRO A 126 -14.60 -1.43 -6.86
C PRO A 126 -13.30 -0.66 -7.13
N GLN A 127 -12.99 0.33 -6.29
CA GLN A 127 -11.69 0.97 -6.17
C GLN A 127 -10.92 0.23 -5.07
N LEU A 128 -10.28 -0.85 -5.46
CA LEU A 128 -9.75 -1.85 -4.54
C LEU A 128 -8.31 -1.53 -4.16
N PHE A 129 -8.07 -1.45 -2.83
CA PHE A 129 -6.74 -1.31 -2.27
C PHE A 129 -5.97 -0.08 -2.78
N VAL A 130 -6.60 1.08 -2.67
CA VAL A 130 -5.97 2.35 -3.09
C VAL A 130 -4.57 2.47 -2.50
N GLY A 131 -3.58 2.80 -3.35
CA GLY A 131 -2.18 2.97 -2.97
C GLY A 131 -1.92 4.27 -2.21
N ALA A 132 -2.67 4.48 -1.14
CA ALA A 132 -2.60 5.62 -0.24
C ALA A 132 -3.22 5.28 1.12
N GLY A 133 -2.77 5.97 2.18
CA GLY A 133 -3.23 5.78 3.57
C GLY A 133 -3.95 6.99 4.15
N ALA A 134 -4.39 7.96 3.35
CA ALA A 134 -5.16 9.08 3.89
C ALA A 134 -6.41 8.57 4.61
N THR A 135 -6.72 9.15 5.76
CA THR A 135 -7.81 8.72 6.66
C THR A 135 -9.17 8.67 5.96
N LEU A 136 -9.36 9.48 4.92
CA LEU A 136 -10.57 9.49 4.13
C LEU A 136 -10.90 8.15 3.44
N TRP A 137 -9.91 7.24 3.25
CA TRP A 137 -10.15 5.91 2.65
C TRP A 137 -10.93 4.97 3.58
N GLY A 138 -11.05 5.29 4.86
CA GLY A 138 -11.89 4.61 5.82
C GLY A 138 -13.38 5.01 5.78
N ASP A 139 -13.78 5.97 4.94
CA ASP A 139 -15.15 6.47 4.83
C ASP A 139 -16.06 5.50 4.05
N HIS A 140 -16.36 4.38 4.67
CA HIS A 140 -17.17 3.30 4.12
C HIS A 140 -18.67 3.68 3.97
N GLU A 141 -19.17 4.63 4.76
CA GLU A 141 -20.57 5.04 4.70
C GLU A 141 -20.90 5.84 3.42
N ARG A 142 -20.04 6.83 3.08
CA ARG A 142 -20.24 7.67 1.89
C ARG A 142 -19.68 7.04 0.63
N PHE A 143 -18.64 6.21 0.77
CA PHE A 143 -17.89 5.64 -0.35
C PHE A 143 -17.64 4.14 -0.19
N PRO A 144 -18.70 3.32 -0.15
CA PRO A 144 -18.60 1.89 0.10
C PRO A 144 -17.86 1.10 -0.99
N TRP A 145 -17.56 1.72 -2.14
CA TRP A 145 -16.86 1.11 -3.25
C TRP A 145 -15.37 1.46 -3.32
N SER A 146 -14.82 2.10 -2.27
CA SER A 146 -13.41 2.48 -2.22
C SER A 146 -12.79 2.05 -0.91
N ILE A 147 -11.74 1.22 -0.97
CA ILE A 147 -11.00 0.72 0.18
C ILE A 147 -9.50 0.99 0.00
N GLY A 148 -8.83 1.51 1.03
CA GLY A 148 -7.39 1.73 1.06
C GLY A 148 -6.59 0.45 1.29
N PHE A 149 -5.26 0.57 1.32
CA PHE A 149 -4.40 -0.57 1.67
C PHE A 149 -3.35 -0.23 2.73
N GLN A 150 -2.84 0.98 2.73
CA GLN A 150 -1.80 1.38 3.68
C GLN A 150 -2.38 1.66 5.08
N PRO A 151 -1.56 1.58 6.12
CA PRO A 151 -1.92 2.14 7.42
C PRO A 151 -2.36 3.60 7.28
N SER A 152 -3.29 4.03 8.14
CA SER A 152 -3.72 5.43 8.15
C SER A 152 -2.52 6.36 8.37
N TYR A 153 -2.39 7.40 7.55
CA TYR A 153 -1.34 8.41 7.69
C TYR A 153 -1.39 9.13 9.03
N GLN A 154 -2.60 9.33 9.58
CA GLN A 154 -2.74 9.87 10.93
C GLN A 154 -2.24 8.90 11.99
N ALA A 155 -2.51 7.59 11.85
CA ALA A 155 -2.00 6.59 12.79
C ALA A 155 -0.47 6.51 12.73
N GLU A 156 0.11 6.49 11.54
CA GLU A 156 1.56 6.49 11.34
C GLU A 156 2.23 7.67 12.06
N THR A 157 1.74 8.88 11.80
CA THR A 157 2.36 10.08 12.39
C THR A 157 2.04 10.28 13.86
N ALA A 158 0.92 9.75 14.35
CA ALA A 158 0.66 9.70 15.79
C ALA A 158 1.68 8.81 16.53
N VAL A 159 2.14 7.71 15.91
CA VAL A 159 3.22 6.87 16.45
C VAL A 159 4.52 7.67 16.54
N TYR A 160 4.87 8.44 15.50
CA TYR A 160 6.06 9.29 15.52
C TYR A 160 5.98 10.38 16.59
N ALA A 161 4.83 11.04 16.71
CA ALA A 161 4.61 12.06 17.73
C ALA A 161 4.73 11.50 19.17
N LYS A 162 4.13 10.32 19.43
CA LYS A 162 4.28 9.62 20.72
C LYS A 162 5.74 9.27 20.99
N TYR A 163 6.50 8.84 19.98
CA TYR A 163 7.94 8.57 20.10
C TYR A 163 8.72 9.83 20.44
N VAL A 164 8.42 10.96 19.82
CA VAL A 164 9.04 12.27 20.13
C VAL A 164 8.74 12.65 21.58
N LEU A 165 7.49 12.62 22.00
CA LEU A 165 7.11 12.98 23.37
C LEU A 165 7.83 12.15 24.44
N LYS A 166 8.02 10.85 24.16
CA LYS A 166 8.73 9.95 25.08
C LYS A 166 10.23 10.24 25.15
N ASN A 167 10.88 10.55 24.02
CA ASN A 167 12.33 10.57 23.93
C ASN A 167 12.93 11.98 23.85
N LYS A 168 12.12 13.01 23.53
CA LYS A 168 12.53 14.40 23.41
C LYS A 168 11.38 15.37 23.72
N PRO A 169 10.97 15.49 25.00
CA PRO A 169 9.80 16.29 25.41
C PRO A 169 9.99 17.81 25.23
N ASP A 170 11.20 18.25 24.96
CA ASP A 170 11.59 19.64 24.67
C ASP A 170 11.82 19.92 23.17
N ALA A 171 11.38 19.01 22.30
CA ALA A 171 11.62 19.12 20.86
C ALA A 171 11.03 20.39 20.24
N LYS A 172 11.78 20.96 19.29
CA LYS A 172 11.30 21.94 18.32
C LYS A 172 11.10 21.23 16.99
N ILE A 173 9.86 21.12 16.55
CA ILE A 173 9.46 20.27 15.45
C ILE A 173 9.19 21.10 14.20
N ALA A 174 9.76 20.66 13.07
CA ALA A 174 9.41 21.12 11.74
C ALA A 174 8.61 20.05 11.02
N LEU A 175 7.55 20.44 10.31
CA LEU A 175 6.75 19.57 9.45
C LEU A 175 6.94 19.98 7.99
N PHE A 176 7.24 19.03 7.12
CA PHE A 176 7.36 19.21 5.68
C PHE A 176 6.54 18.18 4.93
N TYR A 177 5.61 18.60 4.08
CA TYR A 177 4.74 17.69 3.38
C TYR A 177 4.16 18.24 2.08
N GLN A 178 3.67 17.36 1.20
CA GLN A 178 2.99 17.73 -0.04
C GLN A 178 1.74 18.55 0.26
N ASN A 179 1.47 19.58 -0.51
CA ASN A 179 0.31 20.46 -0.33
C ASN A 179 -0.97 19.86 -0.92
N ASP A 180 -1.38 18.72 -0.39
CA ASP A 180 -2.61 18.03 -0.76
C ASP A 180 -3.25 17.35 0.45
N ASP A 181 -4.32 16.58 0.23
CA ASP A 181 -5.02 15.88 1.30
C ASP A 181 -4.14 14.82 1.99
N ALA A 182 -3.19 14.19 1.27
CA ALA A 182 -2.25 13.26 1.87
C ALA A 182 -1.31 13.94 2.86
N GLY A 183 -0.65 15.02 2.42
CA GLY A 183 0.29 15.76 3.27
C GLY A 183 -0.39 16.40 4.47
N LYS A 184 -1.58 16.97 4.28
CA LYS A 184 -2.39 17.53 5.37
C LYS A 184 -2.81 16.45 6.37
N ASP A 185 -3.15 15.25 5.91
CA ASP A 185 -3.54 14.15 6.77
C ASP A 185 -2.36 13.69 7.65
N TYR A 186 -1.15 13.56 7.08
CA TYR A 186 0.08 13.33 7.83
C TYR A 186 0.35 14.42 8.88
N GLY A 187 0.30 15.69 8.48
CA GLY A 187 0.50 16.83 9.38
C GLY A 187 -0.51 16.86 10.53
N ASN A 188 -1.79 16.59 10.23
CA ASN A 188 -2.86 16.53 11.21
C ASN A 188 -2.67 15.37 12.19
N GLY A 189 -2.27 14.20 11.70
CA GLY A 189 -2.00 13.02 12.52
C GLY A 189 -0.84 13.26 13.50
N PHE A 190 0.23 13.92 13.02
CA PHE A 190 1.37 14.28 13.87
C PHE A 190 0.93 15.23 15.01
N LYS A 191 0.20 16.28 14.66
CA LYS A 191 -0.35 17.24 15.64
C LYS A 191 -1.33 16.60 16.61
N LYS A 192 -2.21 15.71 16.12
CA LYS A 192 -3.13 14.94 16.96
C LYS A 192 -2.37 14.06 17.96
N GLY A 193 -1.30 13.40 17.50
CA GLY A 193 -0.45 12.57 18.35
C GLY A 193 0.30 13.36 19.43
N LEU A 194 0.67 14.62 19.16
CA LEU A 194 1.25 15.55 20.16
C LEU A 194 0.19 16.03 21.17
N GLY A 195 -1.05 16.17 20.74
CA GLY A 195 -2.09 16.91 21.45
C GLY A 195 -1.97 18.42 21.28
N PRO A 196 -3.04 19.19 21.56
CA PRO A 196 -3.11 20.62 21.25
C PRO A 196 -2.06 21.47 21.97
N GLU A 197 -1.81 21.21 23.25
CA GLU A 197 -0.83 21.95 24.05
C GLU A 197 0.60 21.76 23.52
N ASN A 198 1.03 20.52 23.33
CA ASN A 198 2.36 20.22 22.80
C ASN A 198 2.50 20.69 21.35
N THR A 199 1.45 20.61 20.54
CA THR A 199 1.45 21.16 19.18
C THR A 199 1.78 22.64 19.19
N ALA A 200 1.08 23.43 20.00
CA ALA A 200 1.30 24.88 20.12
C ALA A 200 2.70 25.23 20.62
N LYS A 201 3.27 24.40 21.51
CA LYS A 201 4.59 24.62 22.11
C LYS A 201 5.73 24.12 21.23
N MET A 202 5.59 22.96 20.58
CA MET A 202 6.69 22.23 19.97
C MET A 202 6.78 22.40 18.46
N VAL A 203 5.65 22.59 17.73
CA VAL A 203 5.67 22.77 16.27
C VAL A 203 6.06 24.22 15.96
N VAL A 204 7.32 24.44 15.57
CA VAL A 204 7.89 25.76 15.34
C VAL A 204 7.86 26.19 13.87
N ALA A 205 7.70 25.24 12.94
CA ALA A 205 7.62 25.53 11.51
C ALA A 205 6.85 24.46 10.75
N GLU A 206 6.12 24.91 9.74
CA GLU A 206 5.52 24.07 8.70
C GLU A 206 5.86 24.65 7.33
N SER A 207 6.12 23.77 6.37
CA SER A 207 6.30 24.14 4.97
C SER A 207 5.75 23.05 4.08
N THR A 208 5.20 23.45 2.96
CA THR A 208 4.63 22.54 1.96
C THR A 208 5.32 22.71 0.61
N TYR A 209 5.09 21.73 -0.28
CA TYR A 209 5.54 21.78 -1.66
C TYR A 209 4.44 21.25 -2.57
N GLU A 210 4.47 21.64 -3.85
CA GLU A 210 3.62 21.06 -4.90
C GLU A 210 4.37 19.91 -5.58
N SER A 211 3.66 18.84 -5.96
CA SER A 211 4.27 17.70 -6.67
C SER A 211 4.98 18.10 -7.97
N THR A 212 4.62 19.23 -8.54
CA THR A 212 5.20 19.82 -9.74
C THR A 212 6.38 20.75 -9.47
N ASP A 213 6.69 21.06 -8.21
CA ASP A 213 7.81 21.95 -7.88
C ASP A 213 9.14 21.35 -8.39
N PRO A 214 9.93 22.11 -9.15
CA PRO A 214 11.20 21.64 -9.68
C PRO A 214 12.26 21.43 -8.57
N THR A 215 12.20 22.24 -7.52
CA THR A 215 13.10 22.23 -6.35
C THR A 215 12.34 22.60 -5.08
N ILE A 216 12.86 22.14 -3.95
CA ILE A 216 12.30 22.41 -2.60
C ILE A 216 13.33 23.03 -1.65
N ASP A 217 14.41 23.53 -2.19
CA ASP A 217 15.56 24.02 -1.42
C ASP A 217 15.20 25.15 -0.46
N SER A 218 14.36 26.09 -0.91
CA SER A 218 13.94 27.24 -0.11
C SER A 218 13.12 26.83 1.11
N GLN A 219 12.25 25.81 0.95
CA GLN A 219 11.47 25.25 2.04
C GLN A 219 12.38 24.63 3.11
N ILE A 220 13.37 23.84 2.69
CA ILE A 220 14.32 23.19 3.62
C ILE A 220 15.18 24.22 4.36
N VAL A 221 15.68 25.27 3.67
CA VAL A 221 16.42 26.37 4.30
C VAL A 221 15.56 27.09 5.35
N LYS A 222 14.30 27.37 5.02
CA LYS A 222 13.34 28.00 5.94
C LYS A 222 13.09 27.14 7.19
N LEU A 223 12.92 25.82 7.00
CA LEU A 223 12.71 24.90 8.12
C LEU A 223 13.93 24.84 9.04
N LYS A 224 15.15 24.78 8.49
CA LYS A 224 16.38 24.87 9.29
C LYS A 224 16.45 26.16 10.09
N ALA A 225 16.12 27.31 9.47
CA ALA A 225 16.17 28.62 10.10
C ALA A 225 15.21 28.77 11.30
N SER A 226 14.18 27.92 11.41
CA SER A 226 13.27 27.90 12.57
C SER A 226 13.91 27.40 13.86
N GLY A 227 15.11 26.83 13.79
CA GLY A 227 15.78 26.19 14.92
C GLY A 227 15.19 24.84 15.30
N ALA A 228 14.42 24.20 14.41
CA ALA A 228 13.87 22.88 14.66
C ALA A 228 14.99 21.84 14.77
N ASN A 229 14.84 20.93 15.75
CA ASN A 229 15.74 19.80 16.00
C ASN A 229 15.05 18.45 15.82
N VAL A 230 13.76 18.45 15.46
CA VAL A 230 13.02 17.27 14.98
C VAL A 230 12.37 17.65 13.65
N LEU A 231 12.50 16.77 12.67
CA LEU A 231 11.86 16.92 11.36
C LEU A 231 10.93 15.74 11.08
N PHE A 232 9.69 16.00 10.69
CA PHE A 232 8.85 15.05 9.98
C PHE A 232 8.74 15.45 8.52
N MET A 233 8.87 14.49 7.62
CA MET A 233 8.76 14.70 6.18
C MET A 233 7.87 13.66 5.50
N HIS A 234 6.89 14.15 4.71
CA HIS A 234 6.19 13.38 3.69
C HIS A 234 6.43 14.01 2.33
N ALA A 235 7.07 13.28 1.42
CA ALA A 235 7.32 13.73 0.06
C ALA A 235 7.36 12.56 -0.92
N ILE A 236 6.90 12.78 -2.15
CA ILE A 236 7.08 11.79 -3.21
C ILE A 236 8.57 11.61 -3.52
N PRO A 237 9.00 10.48 -4.10
CA PRO A 237 10.42 10.08 -4.12
C PRO A 237 11.39 11.14 -4.60
N LYS A 238 11.07 11.85 -5.68
CA LYS A 238 11.94 12.90 -6.22
C LYS A 238 12.20 14.01 -5.19
N GLN A 239 11.15 14.57 -4.61
CA GLN A 239 11.26 15.65 -3.64
C GLN A 239 11.83 15.17 -2.29
N ALA A 240 11.56 13.92 -1.90
CA ALA A 240 12.18 13.32 -0.72
C ALA A 240 13.71 13.24 -0.88
N ALA A 241 14.19 12.72 -2.02
CA ALA A 241 15.62 12.66 -2.31
C ALA A 241 16.28 14.06 -2.34
N GLN A 242 15.62 15.03 -2.97
CA GLN A 242 16.09 16.43 -2.98
C GLN A 242 16.17 17.02 -1.57
N ALA A 243 15.14 16.81 -0.74
CA ALA A 243 15.08 17.33 0.61
C ALA A 243 16.19 16.74 1.50
N ILE A 244 16.36 15.41 1.50
CA ILE A 244 17.39 14.74 2.29
C ILE A 244 18.79 15.22 1.87
N ARG A 245 19.05 15.28 0.56
CA ARG A 245 20.31 15.83 0.03
C ARG A 245 20.55 17.25 0.51
N LYS A 246 19.54 18.13 0.38
CA LYS A 246 19.64 19.53 0.79
C LYS A 246 19.90 19.68 2.28
N ILE A 247 19.24 18.88 3.12
CA ILE A 247 19.47 18.82 4.57
C ILE A 247 20.95 18.54 4.86
N GLY A 248 21.53 17.54 4.18
CA GLY A 248 22.94 17.20 4.31
C GLY A 248 23.88 18.32 3.84
N GLU A 249 23.64 18.87 2.63
CA GLU A 249 24.46 19.96 2.03
C GLU A 249 24.54 21.21 2.90
N ILE A 250 23.43 21.60 3.51
CA ILE A 250 23.41 22.77 4.40
C ILE A 250 23.86 22.47 5.84
N GLY A 251 24.26 21.21 6.11
CA GLY A 251 24.70 20.79 7.43
C GLY A 251 23.60 20.86 8.50
N TRP A 252 22.34 20.68 8.13
CA TRP A 252 21.26 20.57 9.10
C TRP A 252 21.24 19.14 9.65
N LYS A 253 21.37 19.01 10.97
CA LYS A 253 21.40 17.73 11.68
C LYS A 253 20.29 17.71 12.72
N PRO A 254 19.03 17.41 12.35
CA PRO A 254 17.99 17.22 13.34
C PRO A 254 18.34 16.00 14.22
N ASP A 255 18.04 16.10 15.52
CA ASP A 255 18.26 14.99 16.48
C ASP A 255 17.39 13.77 16.14
N MET A 256 16.22 14.03 15.55
CA MET A 256 15.31 13.01 15.01
C MET A 256 14.79 13.47 13.65
N PHE A 257 14.87 12.59 12.67
CA PHE A 257 14.31 12.80 11.35
C PHE A 257 13.36 11.65 11.00
N PHE A 258 12.07 11.94 10.93
CA PHE A 258 11.03 11.00 10.55
C PHE A 258 10.66 11.17 9.08
N LEU A 259 10.69 10.07 8.34
CA LEU A 259 10.30 9.99 6.95
C LEU A 259 9.04 9.12 6.82
N ALA A 260 8.03 9.61 6.13
CA ALA A 260 6.81 8.84 5.86
C ALA A 260 7.14 7.49 5.18
N ALA A 261 6.44 6.43 5.56
CA ALA A 261 6.64 5.08 5.04
C ALA A 261 6.52 4.99 3.51
N THR A 262 5.74 5.89 2.91
CA THR A 262 5.61 6.00 1.45
C THR A 262 6.87 6.52 0.74
N SER A 263 7.86 7.02 1.46
CA SER A 263 9.07 7.65 0.92
C SER A 263 10.36 6.88 1.23
N THR A 264 10.27 5.63 1.71
CA THR A 264 11.41 4.85 2.22
C THR A 264 12.24 4.11 1.17
N SER A 265 11.91 4.26 -0.12
CA SER A 265 12.63 3.57 -1.21
C SER A 265 14.14 3.83 -1.16
N VAL A 266 14.93 2.76 -1.05
CA VAL A 266 16.39 2.87 -1.05
C VAL A 266 16.87 3.33 -2.41
N SER A 267 16.35 2.76 -3.49
CA SER A 267 16.83 3.03 -4.86
C SER A 267 16.44 4.41 -5.39
N SER A 268 15.24 4.90 -5.05
CA SER A 268 14.72 6.15 -5.63
C SER A 268 14.76 7.36 -4.68
N VAL A 269 15.04 7.12 -3.39
CA VAL A 269 15.09 8.19 -2.37
C VAL A 269 16.45 8.24 -1.68
N LEU A 270 16.82 7.19 -0.93
CA LEU A 270 17.98 7.26 -0.04
C LEU A 270 19.31 7.24 -0.80
N GLN A 271 19.44 6.40 -1.82
CA GLN A 271 20.65 6.34 -2.64
C GLN A 271 20.87 7.64 -3.43
N PRO A 272 19.87 8.20 -4.15
CA PRO A 272 20.04 9.49 -4.82
C PRO A 272 20.28 10.67 -3.86
N ALA A 273 19.76 10.59 -2.62
CA ALA A 273 20.01 11.59 -1.59
C ALA A 273 21.44 11.53 -1.03
N GLY A 274 22.05 10.35 -1.07
CA GLY A 274 23.29 10.01 -0.42
C GLY A 274 23.07 9.26 0.90
N PHE A 275 23.68 8.09 1.04
CA PHE A 275 23.49 7.26 2.23
C PHE A 275 23.99 7.93 3.50
N ASP A 276 25.05 8.73 3.44
CA ASP A 276 25.57 9.49 4.57
C ASP A 276 24.55 10.53 5.07
N HIS A 277 23.75 11.12 4.17
CA HIS A 277 22.71 12.06 4.51
C HIS A 277 21.42 11.37 5.01
N SER A 278 21.27 10.10 4.67
CA SER A 278 20.07 9.30 4.98
C SER A 278 20.23 8.49 6.27
N LYS A 279 21.46 8.29 6.75
CA LYS A 279 21.74 7.50 7.94
C LYS A 279 21.08 8.09 9.18
N GLY A 280 20.35 7.26 9.90
CA GLY A 280 19.65 7.64 11.12
C GLY A 280 18.20 8.10 10.91
N ILE A 281 17.73 8.22 9.67
CA ILE A 281 16.31 8.48 9.35
C ILE A 281 15.45 7.37 9.97
N ILE A 282 14.35 7.77 10.59
CA ILE A 282 13.37 6.88 11.21
C ILE A 282 12.12 6.85 10.33
N SER A 283 11.51 5.69 10.20
CA SER A 283 10.23 5.47 9.53
C SER A 283 9.45 4.37 10.23
N SER A 284 8.35 3.93 9.63
CA SER A 284 7.58 2.77 10.07
C SER A 284 7.45 1.75 8.95
N TYR A 285 7.19 0.50 9.31
CA TYR A 285 6.96 -0.56 8.35
C TYR A 285 6.06 -1.66 8.94
N SER A 286 5.29 -2.31 8.09
CA SER A 286 4.36 -3.37 8.49
C SER A 286 4.72 -4.74 7.91
N PHE A 287 5.80 -4.81 7.13
CA PHE A 287 6.21 -6.00 6.40
C PHE A 287 7.62 -6.45 6.80
N LYS A 288 7.95 -7.71 6.50
CA LYS A 288 9.34 -8.20 6.56
C LYS A 288 10.14 -7.53 5.44
N ASP A 289 11.27 -6.91 5.77
CA ASP A 289 12.22 -6.46 4.76
C ASP A 289 13.11 -7.64 4.37
N PRO A 290 13.07 -8.13 3.12
CA PRO A 290 13.85 -9.29 2.71
C PRO A 290 15.38 -9.11 2.79
N ASN A 291 15.84 -7.86 2.96
CA ASN A 291 17.27 -7.56 3.11
C ASN A 291 17.73 -7.53 4.58
N ASP A 292 16.80 -7.53 5.52
CA ASP A 292 17.14 -7.59 6.94
C ASP A 292 17.59 -9.00 7.31
N PRO A 293 18.82 -9.18 7.81
CA PRO A 293 19.40 -10.49 8.14
C PRO A 293 18.58 -11.32 9.14
N GLN A 294 17.69 -10.68 9.92
CA GLN A 294 16.82 -11.41 10.85
C GLN A 294 15.87 -12.38 10.13
N TRP A 295 15.55 -12.12 8.86
CA TRP A 295 14.65 -12.93 8.04
C TRP A 295 15.36 -13.90 7.08
N LYS A 296 16.69 -14.02 7.14
CA LYS A 296 17.47 -14.83 6.18
C LYS A 296 17.00 -16.29 6.05
N ASP A 297 16.51 -16.88 7.13
CA ASP A 297 16.03 -18.27 7.18
C ASP A 297 14.50 -18.37 7.11
N ASP A 298 13.80 -17.25 6.93
CA ASP A 298 12.34 -17.20 6.80
C ASP A 298 11.91 -17.72 5.42
N LYS A 299 11.01 -18.73 5.40
CA LYS A 299 10.58 -19.40 4.15
C LYS A 299 9.84 -18.46 3.21
N ASP A 300 9.09 -17.52 3.74
CA ASP A 300 8.31 -16.59 2.94
C ASP A 300 9.23 -15.56 2.27
N VAL A 301 10.26 -15.13 2.97
CA VAL A 301 11.33 -14.26 2.44
C VAL A 301 12.14 -15.00 1.37
N GLN A 302 12.47 -16.27 1.57
CA GLN A 302 13.11 -17.08 0.53
C GLN A 302 12.23 -17.22 -0.72
N ALA A 303 10.91 -17.48 -0.54
CA ALA A 303 9.96 -17.52 -1.65
C ALA A 303 9.89 -16.19 -2.41
N TRP A 304 9.95 -15.06 -1.70
CA TRP A 304 10.05 -13.74 -2.32
C TRP A 304 11.34 -13.56 -3.13
N HIS A 305 12.49 -14.04 -2.63
CA HIS A 305 13.74 -14.00 -3.39
C HIS A 305 13.69 -14.84 -4.68
N ASP A 306 13.03 -16.00 -4.63
CA ASP A 306 12.81 -16.85 -5.81
C ASP A 306 11.84 -16.17 -6.80
N PHE A 307 10.79 -15.52 -6.31
CA PHE A 307 9.91 -14.68 -7.13
C PHE A 307 10.70 -13.58 -7.85
N MET A 308 11.52 -12.81 -7.12
CA MET A 308 12.33 -11.75 -7.69
C MET A 308 13.31 -12.29 -8.76
N LYS A 309 13.93 -13.43 -8.51
CA LYS A 309 14.85 -14.04 -9.45
C LYS A 309 14.16 -14.47 -10.74
N LYS A 310 12.97 -15.04 -10.66
CA LYS A 310 12.28 -15.64 -11.81
C LYS A 310 11.38 -14.66 -12.55
N TYR A 311 10.63 -13.82 -11.82
CA TYR A 311 9.55 -13.03 -12.39
C TYR A 311 9.84 -11.53 -12.45
N PHE A 312 10.76 -11.04 -11.61
CA PHE A 312 11.11 -9.62 -11.59
C PHE A 312 12.62 -9.41 -11.39
N PRO A 313 13.48 -9.98 -12.29
CA PRO A 313 14.95 -9.94 -12.14
C PRO A 313 15.54 -8.53 -12.18
N ASP A 314 14.89 -7.59 -12.90
CA ASP A 314 15.34 -6.20 -13.01
C ASP A 314 14.93 -5.33 -11.82
N GLY A 315 14.12 -5.85 -10.89
CA GLY A 315 13.68 -5.14 -9.69
C GLY A 315 14.83 -5.00 -8.67
N ASN A 316 14.99 -3.79 -8.13
CA ASN A 316 15.95 -3.58 -7.04
C ASN A 316 15.44 -4.23 -5.74
N ARG A 317 16.08 -5.29 -5.29
CA ARG A 317 15.65 -6.06 -4.11
C ARG A 317 15.69 -5.28 -2.79
N GLN A 318 16.40 -4.15 -2.73
CA GLN A 318 16.44 -3.27 -1.57
C GLN A 318 15.23 -2.31 -1.51
N ASP A 319 14.35 -2.32 -2.53
CA ASP A 319 13.24 -1.38 -2.59
C ASP A 319 11.99 -1.94 -1.88
N GLN A 320 11.65 -1.35 -0.74
CA GLN A 320 10.45 -1.71 0.04
C GLN A 320 9.13 -1.51 -0.74
N LEU A 321 9.12 -0.68 -1.80
CA LEU A 321 7.96 -0.53 -2.68
C LEU A 321 7.66 -1.82 -3.47
N ILE A 322 8.67 -2.64 -3.74
CA ILE A 322 8.49 -3.97 -4.38
C ILE A 322 7.80 -4.91 -3.40
N VAL A 323 8.21 -4.92 -2.13
CA VAL A 323 7.52 -5.73 -1.10
C VAL A 323 6.06 -5.30 -0.98
N TYR A 324 5.81 -3.99 -0.93
CA TYR A 324 4.44 -3.46 -0.92
C TYR A 324 3.62 -3.93 -2.14
N GLY A 325 4.17 -3.81 -3.35
CA GLY A 325 3.50 -4.26 -4.58
C GLY A 325 3.18 -5.75 -4.57
N TYR A 326 4.10 -6.57 -4.05
CA TYR A 326 3.94 -8.01 -3.89
C TYR A 326 2.78 -8.34 -2.93
N VAL A 327 2.75 -7.71 -1.75
CA VAL A 327 1.73 -7.96 -0.71
C VAL A 327 0.34 -7.49 -1.17
N VAL A 328 0.24 -6.36 -1.89
CA VAL A 328 -1.04 -5.92 -2.48
C VAL A 328 -1.57 -6.92 -3.50
N ALA A 329 -0.68 -7.43 -4.37
CA ALA A 329 -1.09 -8.44 -5.36
C ALA A 329 -1.54 -9.74 -4.69
N GLU A 330 -0.85 -10.17 -3.63
CA GLU A 330 -1.23 -11.33 -2.84
C GLU A 330 -2.58 -11.16 -2.14
N ALA A 331 -2.81 -9.99 -1.52
CA ALA A 331 -4.10 -9.63 -0.93
C ALA A 331 -5.23 -9.67 -1.98
N THR A 332 -4.95 -9.17 -3.18
CA THR A 332 -5.90 -9.19 -4.29
C THR A 332 -6.26 -10.62 -4.70
N VAL A 333 -5.27 -11.50 -4.81
CA VAL A 333 -5.50 -12.93 -5.07
C VAL A 333 -6.34 -13.55 -3.95
N GLN A 334 -6.13 -13.19 -2.70
CA GLN A 334 -6.93 -13.68 -1.58
C GLN A 334 -8.39 -13.25 -1.69
N VAL A 335 -8.67 -12.00 -2.04
CA VAL A 335 -10.05 -11.53 -2.29
C VAL A 335 -10.73 -12.37 -3.37
N PHE A 336 -10.09 -12.59 -4.51
CA PHE A 336 -10.67 -13.37 -5.60
C PHE A 336 -10.81 -14.87 -5.27
N LYS A 337 -9.92 -15.43 -4.45
CA LYS A 337 -10.09 -16.80 -3.91
C LYS A 337 -11.36 -16.90 -3.07
N GLN A 338 -11.62 -15.91 -2.21
CA GLN A 338 -12.82 -15.85 -1.37
C GLN A 338 -14.10 -15.61 -2.18
N CYS A 339 -14.03 -14.92 -3.31
CA CYS A 339 -15.17 -14.72 -4.20
C CYS A 339 -15.70 -16.04 -4.80
N GLY A 340 -14.85 -17.04 -4.98
CA GLY A 340 -15.22 -18.30 -5.62
C GLY A 340 -15.75 -18.10 -7.04
N ASP A 341 -16.99 -18.51 -7.29
CA ASP A 341 -17.66 -18.38 -8.57
C ASP A 341 -18.61 -17.17 -8.67
N ASP A 342 -18.71 -16.35 -7.63
CA ASP A 342 -19.43 -15.08 -7.65
C ASP A 342 -18.44 -13.91 -7.77
N LEU A 343 -18.20 -13.46 -9.02
CA LEU A 343 -17.31 -12.38 -9.36
C LEU A 343 -18.10 -11.09 -9.74
N THR A 344 -19.23 -10.87 -9.08
CA THR A 344 -19.95 -9.60 -9.17
C THR A 344 -19.18 -8.51 -8.38
N HIS A 345 -19.34 -7.26 -8.79
CA HIS A 345 -18.72 -6.12 -8.09
C HIS A 345 -19.11 -6.08 -6.60
N GLU A 346 -20.37 -6.38 -6.31
CA GLU A 346 -20.91 -6.44 -4.95
C GLU A 346 -20.18 -7.49 -4.11
N ASN A 347 -19.98 -8.69 -4.64
CA ASN A 347 -19.30 -9.74 -3.89
C ASN A 347 -17.80 -9.48 -3.76
N ILE A 348 -17.16 -8.91 -4.79
CA ILE A 348 -15.75 -8.51 -4.70
C ILE A 348 -15.54 -7.51 -3.56
N MET A 349 -16.37 -6.44 -3.46
CA MET A 349 -16.29 -5.49 -2.36
C MET A 349 -16.64 -6.12 -1.01
N LYS A 350 -17.63 -7.00 -0.96
CA LYS A 350 -17.99 -7.74 0.25
C LYS A 350 -16.81 -8.57 0.76
N GLN A 351 -16.09 -9.27 -0.11
CA GLN A 351 -14.92 -10.08 0.28
C GLN A 351 -13.74 -9.18 0.68
N ALA A 352 -13.50 -8.07 -0.02
CA ALA A 352 -12.48 -7.11 0.33
C ALA A 352 -12.74 -6.42 1.70
N ALA A 353 -14.01 -6.21 2.06
CA ALA A 353 -14.42 -5.69 3.35
C ALA A 353 -14.65 -6.80 4.40
N ASN A 354 -14.11 -7.99 4.22
CA ASN A 354 -14.22 -9.11 5.15
C ASN A 354 -12.97 -9.99 5.14
N LEU A 355 -11.81 -9.35 5.19
CA LEU A 355 -10.52 -10.02 5.30
C LEU A 355 -10.18 -10.27 6.78
N ASP A 356 -9.59 -11.43 7.06
CA ASP A 356 -8.87 -11.74 8.31
C ASP A 356 -7.79 -12.76 7.98
N VAL A 357 -6.68 -12.26 7.42
CA VAL A 357 -5.59 -13.12 6.93
C VAL A 357 -4.24 -12.58 7.36
N THR A 358 -3.29 -13.49 7.58
CA THR A 358 -1.87 -13.15 7.71
C THR A 358 -1.19 -13.51 6.39
N LEU A 359 -0.69 -12.49 5.68
CA LEU A 359 0.08 -12.72 4.46
C LEU A 359 1.55 -13.01 4.80
N PRO A 360 2.24 -13.82 3.99
CA PRO A 360 3.60 -14.30 4.25
C PRO A 360 4.63 -13.21 4.63
N LEU A 361 4.61 -12.08 3.93
CA LEU A 361 5.56 -11.00 4.20
C LEU A 361 5.09 -9.98 5.25
N MET A 362 3.97 -10.18 5.91
CA MET A 362 3.59 -9.31 7.04
C MET A 362 4.47 -9.58 8.26
N LEU A 363 4.74 -8.55 9.05
CA LEU A 363 5.47 -8.73 10.32
C LEU A 363 4.68 -9.64 11.26
N PRO A 364 5.35 -10.45 12.08
CA PRO A 364 4.70 -11.28 13.08
C PRO A 364 3.74 -10.47 13.97
N GLY A 365 2.52 -10.98 14.11
CA GLY A 365 1.46 -10.32 14.89
C GLY A 365 0.64 -9.29 14.12
N ILE A 366 1.03 -8.93 12.90
CA ILE A 366 0.25 -8.04 12.03
C ILE A 366 -0.61 -8.89 11.09
N LYS A 367 -1.88 -8.53 10.96
CA LYS A 367 -2.84 -9.15 10.05
C LYS A 367 -3.39 -8.13 9.07
N LEU A 368 -3.81 -8.62 7.92
CA LEU A 368 -4.68 -7.91 7.01
C LEU A 368 -6.12 -8.18 7.45
N LYS A 369 -6.78 -7.17 8.02
CA LYS A 369 -8.12 -7.33 8.57
C LYS A 369 -9.01 -6.16 8.17
N THR A 370 -10.22 -6.48 7.68
CA THR A 370 -11.25 -5.50 7.33
C THR A 370 -12.61 -5.96 7.82
N SER A 371 -13.55 -5.04 7.92
CA SER A 371 -14.95 -5.34 8.17
C SER A 371 -15.85 -4.40 7.35
N PRO A 372 -17.16 -4.62 7.28
CA PRO A 372 -18.09 -3.68 6.62
C PRO A 372 -18.06 -2.26 7.17
N THR A 373 -17.56 -2.07 8.39
CA THR A 373 -17.45 -0.78 9.07
C THR A 373 -16.00 -0.34 9.29
N ASP A 374 -15.04 -1.10 8.77
CA ASP A 374 -13.61 -0.81 8.91
C ASP A 374 -12.86 -1.12 7.60
N TYR A 375 -12.45 -0.06 6.91
CA TYR A 375 -11.77 -0.09 5.62
C TYR A 375 -10.26 0.20 5.72
N PHE A 376 -9.66 0.00 6.91
CA PHE A 376 -8.21 0.06 7.12
C PHE A 376 -7.61 -1.36 7.24
N PRO A 377 -7.14 -1.95 6.14
CA PRO A 377 -6.68 -3.34 6.14
C PRO A 377 -5.47 -3.60 7.03
N ILE A 378 -4.63 -2.59 7.26
CA ILE A 378 -3.42 -2.69 8.07
C ILE A 378 -3.47 -1.61 9.14
N GLU A 379 -3.50 -2.02 10.41
CA GLU A 379 -3.64 -1.12 11.54
C GLU A 379 -2.47 -1.20 12.54
N ALA A 380 -1.42 -1.93 12.18
CA ALA A 380 -0.25 -2.05 13.03
C ALA A 380 1.03 -1.88 12.22
N MET A 381 2.05 -1.32 12.88
CA MET A 381 3.37 -1.07 12.30
C MET A 381 4.46 -1.18 13.35
N ARG A 382 5.69 -1.25 12.91
CA ARG A 382 6.88 -1.18 13.75
C ARG A 382 7.80 -0.08 13.25
N LEU A 383 8.49 0.60 14.16
CA LEU A 383 9.47 1.59 13.76
C LEU A 383 10.68 0.90 13.12
N GLN A 384 11.27 1.60 12.15
CA GLN A 384 12.52 1.21 11.49
C GLN A 384 13.47 2.40 11.41
N LYS A 385 14.78 2.14 11.36
CA LYS A 385 15.81 3.15 11.24
C LYS A 385 16.79 2.77 10.15
N PHE A 386 17.12 3.70 9.26
CA PHE A 386 18.12 3.45 8.23
C PHE A 386 19.54 3.51 8.81
N ASN A 387 20.29 2.42 8.72
CA ASN A 387 21.65 2.33 9.28
C ASN A 387 22.74 2.86 8.34
N GLY A 388 22.39 3.24 7.10
CA GLY A 388 23.27 3.65 6.03
C GLY A 388 23.40 2.62 4.90
N GLU A 389 22.78 1.45 5.06
CA GLU A 389 22.77 0.36 4.09
C GLU A 389 21.39 -0.26 3.94
N ILE A 390 20.75 -0.62 5.07
CA ILE A 390 19.43 -1.23 5.13
C ILE A 390 18.54 -0.54 6.19
N TRP A 391 17.25 -0.82 6.13
CA TRP A 391 16.32 -0.48 7.18
C TRP A 391 16.33 -1.57 8.27
N GLU A 392 16.52 -1.17 9.53
CA GLU A 392 16.50 -2.05 10.71
C GLU A 392 15.28 -1.75 11.56
N LEU A 393 14.48 -2.77 11.84
CA LEU A 393 13.34 -2.65 12.74
C LEU A 393 13.80 -2.48 14.20
N PHE A 394 13.11 -1.62 14.94
CA PHE A 394 13.35 -1.46 16.37
C PHE A 394 12.04 -1.20 17.14
N GLY A 395 12.08 -1.31 18.47
CA GLY A 395 10.91 -1.16 19.32
C GLY A 395 9.91 -2.31 19.15
N GLU A 396 8.73 -2.15 19.68
CA GLU A 396 7.61 -3.10 19.61
C GLU A 396 6.69 -2.77 18.43
N THR A 397 5.86 -3.74 18.05
CA THR A 397 4.77 -3.50 17.12
C THR A 397 3.71 -2.64 17.81
N ILE A 398 3.30 -1.57 17.13
CA ILE A 398 2.32 -0.60 17.65
C ILE A 398 1.08 -0.73 16.76
N GLY A 399 -0.05 -1.05 17.37
CA GLY A 399 -1.36 -1.06 16.72
C GLY A 399 -2.08 0.27 16.86
N ASN A 400 -3.19 0.42 16.16
CA ASN A 400 -4.17 1.45 16.43
C ASN A 400 -5.00 1.02 17.65
N ASP A 401 -4.69 1.55 18.81
CA ASP A 401 -5.52 1.46 20.03
C ASP A 401 -6.58 2.58 20.00
#